data_73d5fadab07865b8b816ceb948637570
#
_entry.id   73d5fadab07865b8b816ceb948637570
#
_cell.length_a   1.000
_cell.length_b   1.000
_cell.length_c   1.000
_cell.angle_alpha   90.00
_cell.angle_beta   90.00
_cell.angle_gamma   90.00
#
_symmetry.space_group_name_H-M   'P 1'
#
loop_
_entity.id
_entity.type
_entity.pdbx_description
1 polymer ?
#
loop_
_entity_poly.entity_id
_entity_poly.type
_entity_poly.pdbx_seq_one_letter_code
_entity_poly.pdbx_strand_id
1 'polypeptide(L)'
;MTRSNVKGRGKEETFLGAPGRSAPSPPRWMKTERTDMRRRFEAASAKNVETMTSDEDKHVFVLVHGLGGSEDDLLALATELLDRDTNNVILRVTCNTPMRSFDGIVAGGERIVDEVEAFAEEYDAKTKGPLKKISFIGNSMGGLYCRYALTRLYERKTKTIMGMEMHTFMTTATPHLGVGEYGYFELVPGPLRKWAGEGLGQSIKDLALFDVEETTLDDEMPLLAQMTINDEENDMYFIEALSAFRRRCAFANAANDFLVSYETASLRHEKLSRKQE
;
A
#
# COMPACT_ATOMS: atom_id res chain seq x y z
N MET A 1 -17.74 -69.17 20.87
CA MET A 1 -18.88 -69.18 19.92
C MET A 1 -19.33 -67.75 19.85
N THR A 2 -19.35 -66.97 18.89
CA THR A 2 -19.22 -66.97 17.43
C THR A 2 -18.88 -65.53 17.01
N ARG A 3 -17.94 -65.34 16.15
CA ARG A 3 -17.58 -64.06 15.51
C ARG A 3 -18.70 -63.59 14.59
N SER A 4 -18.94 -62.25 14.51
CA SER A 4 -19.40 -61.68 13.25
C SER A 4 -18.70 -60.34 12.96
N ASN A 5 -17.87 -60.39 11.91
CA ASN A 5 -17.26 -59.30 11.20
C ASN A 5 -18.32 -58.52 10.45
N VAL A 6 -18.35 -57.17 10.60
CA VAL A 6 -18.99 -56.29 9.63
C VAL A 6 -17.92 -55.31 9.11
N LYS A 7 -17.48 -55.53 7.88
CA LYS A 7 -16.69 -54.61 7.06
C LYS A 7 -17.62 -53.49 6.58
N GLY A 8 -17.44 -52.26 7.08
CA GLY A 8 -17.98 -51.04 6.48
C GLY A 8 -16.93 -50.48 5.52
N ARG A 9 -17.19 -50.51 4.22
CA ARG A 9 -16.44 -49.79 3.19
C ARG A 9 -16.79 -48.31 3.30
N GLY A 10 -15.83 -47.50 3.77
CA GLY A 10 -15.87 -46.04 3.59
C GLY A 10 -15.58 -45.72 2.12
N LYS A 11 -16.50 -45.10 1.43
CA LYS A 11 -16.24 -44.44 0.15
C LYS A 11 -15.49 -43.14 0.44
N GLU A 12 -14.25 -43.02 -0.01
CA GLU A 12 -13.57 -41.76 -0.19
C GLU A 12 -14.26 -41.00 -1.33
N GLU A 13 -15.07 -40.00 -0.98
CA GLU A 13 -15.49 -39.00 -1.94
C GLU A 13 -14.36 -37.98 -2.10
N THR A 14 -13.58 -38.16 -3.16
CA THR A 14 -12.66 -37.12 -3.67
C THR A 14 -13.47 -35.93 -4.13
N PHE A 15 -13.46 -34.87 -3.34
CA PHE A 15 -13.94 -33.54 -3.75
C PHE A 15 -12.99 -33.00 -4.84
N LEU A 16 -13.34 -33.25 -6.10
CA LEU A 16 -12.76 -32.53 -7.23
C LEU A 16 -13.22 -31.09 -7.16
N GLY A 17 -12.33 -30.20 -6.72
CA GLY A 17 -12.54 -28.76 -6.74
C GLY A 17 -12.88 -28.31 -8.17
N ALA A 18 -13.98 -27.60 -8.32
CA ALA A 18 -14.35 -26.97 -9.57
C ALA A 18 -13.21 -26.05 -10.05
N PRO A 19 -12.88 -26.03 -11.36
CA PRO A 19 -11.84 -25.17 -11.88
C PRO A 19 -12.20 -23.71 -11.60
N GLY A 20 -11.30 -23.01 -10.89
CA GLY A 20 -11.47 -21.61 -10.55
C GLY A 20 -11.77 -20.79 -11.81
N ARG A 21 -12.91 -20.11 -11.82
CA ARG A 21 -13.22 -19.12 -12.87
C ARG A 21 -12.20 -18.00 -12.73
N SER A 22 -11.34 -17.85 -13.72
CA SER A 22 -10.49 -16.67 -13.84
C SER A 22 -11.36 -15.40 -13.82
N ALA A 23 -10.92 -14.38 -13.09
CA ALA A 23 -11.61 -13.10 -13.08
C ALA A 23 -11.88 -12.62 -14.53
N PRO A 24 -13.06 -12.05 -14.83
CA PRO A 24 -13.37 -11.60 -16.16
C PRO A 24 -12.34 -10.57 -16.62
N SER A 25 -11.81 -10.74 -17.82
CA SER A 25 -10.87 -9.77 -18.38
C SER A 25 -11.54 -8.39 -18.48
N PRO A 26 -10.80 -7.31 -18.17
CA PRO A 26 -11.36 -5.97 -18.19
C PRO A 26 -11.94 -5.63 -19.57
N PRO A 27 -13.05 -4.89 -19.62
CA PRO A 27 -13.71 -4.55 -20.88
C PRO A 27 -12.78 -3.76 -21.82
N ARG A 28 -13.01 -3.88 -23.12
CA ARG A 28 -12.13 -3.33 -24.17
C ARG A 28 -11.88 -1.82 -24.00
N TRP A 29 -12.89 -1.04 -23.59
CA TRP A 29 -12.77 0.40 -23.38
C TRP A 29 -11.78 0.73 -22.26
N MET A 30 -11.76 -0.04 -21.17
CA MET A 30 -10.82 0.15 -20.05
C MET A 30 -9.35 -0.12 -20.48
N LYS A 31 -9.14 -1.09 -21.39
CA LYS A 31 -7.81 -1.34 -21.98
C LYS A 31 -7.36 -0.19 -22.86
N THR A 32 -8.28 0.40 -23.62
CA THR A 32 -7.99 1.55 -24.50
C THR A 32 -7.62 2.78 -23.66
N GLU A 33 -8.38 3.10 -22.62
CA GLU A 33 -8.09 4.23 -21.74
C GLU A 33 -6.72 4.07 -21.04
N ARG A 34 -6.39 2.88 -20.52
CA ARG A 34 -5.06 2.63 -19.94
C ARG A 34 -3.94 2.82 -20.96
N THR A 35 -4.14 2.37 -22.20
CA THR A 35 -3.14 2.54 -23.26
C THR A 35 -2.93 4.01 -23.60
N ASP A 36 -4.01 4.78 -23.70
CA ASP A 36 -3.94 6.22 -23.98
C ASP A 36 -3.29 7.00 -22.83
N MET A 37 -3.58 6.63 -21.58
CA MET A 37 -2.93 7.21 -20.41
C MET A 37 -1.43 6.90 -20.37
N ARG A 38 -1.02 5.67 -20.67
CA ARG A 38 0.41 5.33 -20.77
C ARG A 38 1.13 6.18 -21.81
N ARG A 39 0.55 6.34 -23.00
CA ARG A 39 1.13 7.21 -24.05
C ARG A 39 1.25 8.66 -23.59
N ARG A 40 0.24 9.19 -22.90
CA ARG A 40 0.29 10.54 -22.34
C ARG A 40 1.37 10.68 -21.27
N PHE A 41 1.49 9.72 -20.36
CA PHE A 41 2.53 9.68 -19.35
C PHE A 41 3.93 9.62 -19.99
N GLU A 42 4.15 8.73 -20.97
CA GLU A 42 5.41 8.62 -21.69
C GLU A 42 5.78 9.92 -22.40
N ALA A 43 4.81 10.56 -23.06
CA ALA A 43 5.01 11.84 -23.73
C ALA A 43 5.33 12.98 -22.73
N ALA A 44 4.63 13.05 -21.60
CA ALA A 44 4.91 14.03 -20.55
C ALA A 44 6.28 13.80 -19.91
N SER A 45 6.63 12.56 -19.63
CA SER A 45 7.94 12.19 -19.08
C SER A 45 9.08 12.54 -20.05
N ALA A 46 8.95 12.22 -21.33
CA ALA A 46 9.95 12.57 -22.35
C ALA A 46 10.12 14.10 -22.47
N LYS A 47 9.02 14.84 -22.50
CA LYS A 47 9.04 16.30 -22.53
C LYS A 47 9.77 16.88 -21.31
N ASN A 48 9.51 16.37 -20.12
CA ASN A 48 10.17 16.83 -18.91
C ASN A 48 11.69 16.57 -18.99
N VAL A 49 12.12 15.40 -19.45
CA VAL A 49 13.56 15.09 -19.64
C VAL A 49 14.22 16.07 -20.62
N GLU A 50 13.55 16.43 -21.71
CA GLU A 50 14.09 17.38 -22.71
C GLU A 50 14.17 18.81 -22.19
N THR A 51 13.22 19.22 -21.32
CA THR A 51 13.13 20.60 -20.78
C THR A 51 13.85 20.78 -19.45
N MET A 52 14.30 19.68 -18.81
CA MET A 52 15.02 19.75 -17.53
C MET A 52 16.33 20.53 -17.66
N THR A 53 16.44 21.59 -16.84
CA THR A 53 17.71 22.30 -16.64
C THR A 53 18.47 21.71 -15.47
N SER A 54 19.80 21.73 -15.52
CA SER A 54 20.66 21.10 -14.50
C SER A 54 20.62 21.78 -13.13
N ASP A 55 20.11 23.00 -13.05
CA ASP A 55 20.20 23.85 -11.85
C ASP A 55 18.90 23.94 -11.05
N GLU A 56 17.82 23.32 -11.52
CA GLU A 56 16.53 23.38 -10.82
C GLU A 56 16.35 22.23 -9.84
N ASP A 57 15.77 22.54 -8.67
CA ASP A 57 15.44 21.56 -7.63
C ASP A 57 14.42 20.56 -8.13
N LYS A 58 14.81 19.29 -8.23
CA LYS A 58 13.91 18.21 -8.65
C LYS A 58 13.10 17.66 -7.47
N HIS A 59 11.84 17.39 -7.73
CA HIS A 59 10.90 16.84 -6.76
C HIS A 59 10.42 15.44 -7.17
N VAL A 60 10.86 14.41 -6.48
CA VAL A 60 10.41 13.04 -6.76
C VAL A 60 9.11 12.72 -6.02
N PHE A 61 8.15 12.17 -6.76
CA PHE A 61 6.91 11.60 -6.23
C PHE A 61 6.95 10.08 -6.34
N VAL A 62 6.94 9.42 -5.20
CA VAL A 62 6.86 7.96 -5.08
C VAL A 62 5.39 7.56 -5.02
N LEU A 63 4.88 6.90 -6.05
CA LEU A 63 3.48 6.51 -6.19
C LEU A 63 3.32 5.01 -5.93
N VAL A 64 2.54 4.66 -4.91
CA VAL A 64 2.41 3.29 -4.42
C VAL A 64 0.96 2.82 -4.48
N HIS A 65 0.71 1.80 -5.29
CA HIS A 65 -0.62 1.19 -5.44
C HIS A 65 -0.99 0.27 -4.26
N GLY A 66 -2.24 -0.14 -4.22
CA GLY A 66 -2.78 -1.00 -3.16
C GLY A 66 -2.71 -2.50 -3.44
N LEU A 67 -3.44 -3.26 -2.63
CA LEU A 67 -3.54 -4.71 -2.69
C LEU A 67 -4.09 -5.17 -4.05
N GLY A 68 -3.41 -6.11 -4.70
CA GLY A 68 -3.79 -6.63 -6.01
C GLY A 68 -3.64 -5.63 -7.16
N GLY A 69 -3.12 -4.44 -6.89
CA GLY A 69 -2.94 -3.35 -7.86
C GLY A 69 -1.66 -3.46 -8.69
N SER A 70 -1.41 -2.44 -9.46
CA SER A 70 -0.21 -2.29 -10.29
C SER A 70 0.21 -0.82 -10.39
N GLU A 71 1.39 -0.58 -10.94
CA GLU A 71 1.93 0.77 -11.17
C GLU A 71 1.03 1.65 -12.06
N ASP A 72 0.12 1.04 -12.82
CA ASP A 72 -0.81 1.77 -13.69
C ASP A 72 -2.01 2.36 -12.95
N ASP A 73 -2.29 1.94 -11.73
CA ASP A 73 -3.46 2.40 -10.98
C ASP A 73 -3.39 3.89 -10.64
N LEU A 74 -2.17 4.43 -10.54
CA LEU A 74 -1.91 5.85 -10.27
C LEU A 74 -1.42 6.61 -11.51
N LEU A 75 -1.56 6.04 -12.70
CA LEU A 75 -1.03 6.61 -13.95
C LEU A 75 -1.64 7.98 -14.29
N ALA A 76 -2.93 8.18 -14.03
CA ALA A 76 -3.58 9.48 -14.23
C ALA A 76 -2.97 10.57 -13.35
N LEU A 77 -2.75 10.25 -12.08
CA LEU A 77 -2.11 11.16 -11.13
C LEU A 77 -0.66 11.45 -11.53
N ALA A 78 0.09 10.41 -11.93
CA ALA A 78 1.45 10.56 -12.42
C ALA A 78 1.54 11.52 -13.60
N THR A 79 0.64 11.37 -14.57
CA THR A 79 0.58 12.25 -15.75
C THR A 79 0.27 13.69 -15.36
N GLU A 80 -0.73 13.89 -14.49
CA GLU A 80 -1.11 15.23 -14.02
C GLU A 80 0.03 15.93 -13.26
N LEU A 81 0.80 15.19 -12.45
CA LEU A 81 1.95 15.75 -11.74
C LEU A 81 3.04 16.20 -12.71
N LEU A 82 3.31 15.44 -13.76
CA LEU A 82 4.28 15.82 -14.81
C LEU A 82 3.81 17.03 -15.62
N ASP A 83 2.52 17.08 -15.96
CA ASP A 83 1.95 18.21 -16.74
C ASP A 83 1.96 19.54 -15.94
N ARG A 84 1.92 19.45 -14.60
CA ARG A 84 1.89 20.65 -13.73
C ARG A 84 3.25 21.31 -13.52
N ASP A 85 4.30 20.53 -13.44
CA ASP A 85 5.66 21.05 -13.21
C ASP A 85 6.69 20.13 -13.86
N THR A 86 7.49 20.67 -14.73
CA THR A 86 8.56 19.94 -15.46
C THR A 86 9.70 19.49 -14.52
N ASN A 87 9.76 20.01 -13.30
CA ASN A 87 10.72 19.57 -12.28
C ASN A 87 10.24 18.38 -11.47
N ASN A 88 9.00 17.93 -11.68
CA ASN A 88 8.51 16.72 -11.07
C ASN A 88 9.09 15.48 -11.73
N VAL A 89 9.54 14.57 -10.89
CA VAL A 89 10.07 13.25 -11.25
C VAL A 89 9.14 12.20 -10.64
N ILE A 90 8.79 11.17 -11.39
CA ILE A 90 7.81 10.18 -10.93
C ILE A 90 8.46 8.81 -10.82
N LEU A 91 8.44 8.25 -9.62
CA LEU A 91 8.67 6.83 -9.37
C LEU A 91 7.32 6.14 -9.16
N ARG A 92 6.87 5.37 -10.14
CA ARG A 92 5.72 4.46 -9.99
C ARG A 92 6.26 3.12 -9.51
N VAL A 93 5.98 2.78 -8.25
CA VAL A 93 6.50 1.57 -7.61
C VAL A 93 5.99 0.31 -8.30
N THR A 94 6.90 -0.59 -8.65
CA THR A 94 6.65 -1.84 -9.38
C THR A 94 6.95 -3.10 -8.56
N CYS A 95 7.72 -2.99 -7.49
CA CYS A 95 8.19 -4.12 -6.67
C CYS A 95 7.06 -4.92 -6.02
N ASN A 96 5.93 -4.27 -5.72
CA ASN A 96 4.75 -4.89 -5.15
C ASN A 96 3.79 -5.36 -6.26
N THR A 97 4.20 -6.36 -7.05
CA THR A 97 3.29 -6.94 -8.06
C THR A 97 1.96 -7.39 -7.44
N PRO A 98 0.88 -7.57 -8.24
CA PRO A 98 -0.43 -7.95 -7.69
C PRO A 98 -0.37 -9.12 -6.70
N MET A 99 0.41 -10.16 -6.98
CA MET A 99 0.57 -11.31 -6.08
C MET A 99 1.42 -10.98 -4.85
N ARG A 100 2.52 -10.25 -5.02
CA ARG A 100 3.42 -9.89 -3.92
C ARG A 100 2.80 -8.87 -2.94
N SER A 101 1.77 -8.16 -3.35
CA SER A 101 1.01 -7.27 -2.47
C SER A 101 0.28 -8.00 -1.33
N PHE A 102 0.19 -9.34 -1.37
CA PHE A 102 -0.37 -10.18 -0.30
C PHE A 102 0.67 -10.65 0.73
N ASP A 103 1.95 -10.32 0.57
CA ASP A 103 3.03 -10.79 1.44
C ASP A 103 3.13 -10.06 2.80
N GLY A 104 2.30 -9.05 3.06
CA GLY A 104 2.29 -8.26 4.30
C GLY A 104 2.85 -6.85 4.15
N ILE A 105 2.55 -6.01 5.14
CA ILE A 105 2.98 -4.59 5.18
C ILE A 105 4.50 -4.49 5.25
N VAL A 106 5.13 -5.29 6.10
CA VAL A 106 6.58 -5.31 6.28
C VAL A 106 7.28 -5.62 4.96
N ALA A 107 6.96 -6.77 4.36
CA ALA A 107 7.60 -7.20 3.12
C ALA A 107 7.34 -6.23 1.96
N GLY A 108 6.13 -5.64 1.88
CA GLY A 108 5.79 -4.63 0.89
C GLY A 108 6.55 -3.32 1.11
N GLY A 109 6.74 -2.92 2.35
CA GLY A 109 7.49 -1.72 2.72
C GLY A 109 8.99 -1.84 2.46
N GLU A 110 9.62 -2.97 2.84
CA GLU A 110 11.04 -3.21 2.57
C GLU A 110 11.36 -3.16 1.07
N ARG A 111 10.50 -3.76 0.23
CA ARG A 111 10.68 -3.68 -1.23
C ARG A 111 10.60 -2.24 -1.76
N ILE A 112 9.79 -1.39 -1.14
CA ILE A 112 9.74 0.04 -1.51
C ILE A 112 11.03 0.75 -1.13
N VAL A 113 11.62 0.41 0.02
CA VAL A 113 12.94 0.94 0.42
C VAL A 113 13.95 0.65 -0.68
N ASP A 114 14.11 -0.62 -1.04
CA ASP A 114 15.05 -1.06 -2.08
C ASP A 114 14.81 -0.33 -3.42
N GLU A 115 13.54 -0.19 -3.84
CA GLU A 115 13.20 0.45 -5.13
C GLU A 115 13.43 1.97 -5.11
N VAL A 116 13.18 2.64 -3.98
CA VAL A 116 13.43 4.09 -3.83
C VAL A 116 14.93 4.38 -3.82
N GLU A 117 15.72 3.59 -3.10
CA GLU A 117 17.18 3.73 -3.05
C GLU A 117 17.79 3.50 -4.42
N ALA A 118 17.47 2.39 -5.07
CA ALA A 118 17.94 2.08 -6.41
C ALA A 118 17.55 3.15 -7.44
N PHE A 119 16.33 3.69 -7.35
CA PHE A 119 15.87 4.76 -8.22
C PHE A 119 16.69 6.05 -8.03
N ALA A 120 16.93 6.45 -6.78
CA ALA A 120 17.67 7.68 -6.49
C ALA A 120 19.13 7.58 -6.95
N GLU A 121 19.78 6.44 -6.70
CA GLU A 121 21.14 6.17 -7.18
C GLU A 121 21.23 6.20 -8.72
N GLU A 122 20.29 5.53 -9.40
CA GLU A 122 20.23 5.52 -10.87
C GLU A 122 19.97 6.91 -11.45
N TYR A 123 19.10 7.69 -10.79
CA TYR A 123 18.78 9.06 -11.19
C TYR A 123 20.01 9.95 -11.08
N ASP A 124 20.71 9.94 -9.95
CA ASP A 124 21.91 10.74 -9.72
C ASP A 124 23.04 10.39 -10.70
N ALA A 125 23.18 9.11 -11.08
CA ALA A 125 24.16 8.66 -12.06
C ALA A 125 23.87 9.13 -13.50
N LYS A 126 22.58 9.30 -13.85
CA LYS A 126 22.14 9.62 -15.22
C LYS A 126 21.85 11.09 -15.45
N THR A 127 21.50 11.85 -14.42
CA THR A 127 21.01 13.22 -14.52
C THR A 127 21.98 14.21 -13.88
N LYS A 128 22.03 15.41 -14.40
CA LYS A 128 22.92 16.47 -13.91
C LYS A 128 22.31 17.33 -12.79
N GLY A 129 21.15 16.96 -12.25
CA GLY A 129 20.49 17.74 -11.21
C GLY A 129 20.07 16.87 -10.03
N PRO A 130 20.38 17.26 -8.77
CA PRO A 130 20.06 16.43 -7.62
C PRO A 130 18.55 16.42 -7.33
N LEU A 131 18.05 15.27 -6.88
CA LEU A 131 16.74 15.20 -6.23
C LEU A 131 16.80 15.98 -4.91
N LYS A 132 15.94 16.98 -4.74
CA LYS A 132 15.93 17.86 -3.55
C LYS A 132 14.74 17.63 -2.65
N LYS A 133 13.63 17.18 -3.22
CA LYS A 133 12.39 16.96 -2.49
C LYS A 133 11.84 15.58 -2.81
N ILE A 134 11.24 14.97 -1.79
CA ILE A 134 10.56 13.69 -1.94
C ILE A 134 9.14 13.76 -1.36
N SER A 135 8.20 13.18 -2.09
CA SER A 135 6.81 13.00 -1.66
C SER A 135 6.38 11.55 -1.87
N PHE A 136 5.57 11.04 -0.93
CA PHE A 136 4.96 9.72 -1.03
C PHE A 136 3.46 9.86 -1.20
N ILE A 137 2.90 9.13 -2.16
CA ILE A 137 1.46 9.03 -2.40
C ILE A 137 1.08 7.56 -2.42
N GLY A 138 0.39 7.10 -1.38
CA GLY A 138 -0.06 5.73 -1.23
C GLY A 138 -1.56 5.60 -1.42
N ASN A 139 -1.98 4.68 -2.29
CA ASN A 139 -3.38 4.33 -2.47
C ASN A 139 -3.70 3.02 -1.74
N SER A 140 -4.81 2.99 -0.98
CA SER A 140 -5.25 1.81 -0.26
C SER A 140 -4.11 1.23 0.61
N MET A 141 -3.81 -0.05 0.52
CA MET A 141 -2.69 -0.71 1.19
C MET A 141 -1.34 -0.02 0.93
N GLY A 142 -1.17 0.64 -0.22
CA GLY A 142 0.04 1.39 -0.57
C GLY A 142 0.41 2.47 0.44
N GLY A 143 -0.58 3.09 1.11
CA GLY A 143 -0.32 4.04 2.17
C GLY A 143 0.31 3.41 3.41
N LEU A 144 -0.01 2.15 3.71
CA LEU A 144 0.59 1.40 4.83
C LEU A 144 2.01 0.95 4.48
N TYR A 145 2.24 0.48 3.27
CA TYR A 145 3.59 0.18 2.78
C TYR A 145 4.50 1.42 2.87
N CYS A 146 4.00 2.59 2.45
CA CYS A 146 4.73 3.85 2.58
C CYS A 146 5.06 4.15 4.04
N ARG A 147 4.10 4.04 4.96
CA ARG A 147 4.34 4.30 6.40
C ARG A 147 5.45 3.40 6.95
N TYR A 148 5.48 2.13 6.57
CA TYR A 148 6.55 1.22 6.98
C TYR A 148 7.89 1.62 6.33
N ALA A 149 7.94 1.81 5.03
CA ALA A 149 9.15 2.18 4.30
C ALA A 149 9.80 3.46 4.84
N LEU A 150 9.00 4.42 5.29
CA LEU A 150 9.51 5.66 5.86
C LEU A 150 10.38 5.45 7.09
N THR A 151 10.12 4.44 7.94
CA THR A 151 10.95 4.19 9.12
C THR A 151 12.36 3.74 8.75
N ARG A 152 12.52 3.12 7.60
CA ARG A 152 13.79 2.60 7.07
C ARG A 152 14.55 3.65 6.28
N LEU A 153 13.84 4.53 5.57
CA LEU A 153 14.40 5.58 4.72
C LEU A 153 14.74 6.87 5.48
N TYR A 154 14.12 7.08 6.65
CA TYR A 154 14.22 8.33 7.40
C TYR A 154 15.54 8.49 8.14
N GLU A 155 16.27 9.54 7.83
CA GLU A 155 17.50 9.93 8.52
C GLU A 155 17.19 10.93 9.65
N ARG A 156 17.20 10.47 10.90
CA ARG A 156 16.83 11.30 12.06
C ARG A 156 17.67 12.57 12.22
N LYS A 157 18.98 12.48 11.95
CA LYS A 157 19.90 13.60 12.17
C LYS A 157 19.62 14.77 11.23
N THR A 158 19.34 14.48 9.98
CA THR A 158 19.12 15.48 8.92
C THR A 158 17.63 15.78 8.71
N LYS A 159 16.75 14.89 9.19
CA LYS A 159 15.29 14.89 8.94
C LYS A 159 14.97 14.82 7.46
N THR A 160 15.73 14.02 6.72
CA THR A 160 15.63 13.85 5.26
C THR A 160 15.48 12.38 4.91
N ILE A 161 15.23 12.12 3.65
CA ILE A 161 15.38 10.79 3.02
C ILE A 161 16.44 10.93 1.94
N MET A 162 17.60 10.26 2.11
CA MET A 162 18.73 10.34 1.18
C MET A 162 19.14 11.80 0.84
N GLY A 163 19.11 12.68 1.85
CA GLY A 163 19.40 14.11 1.69
C GLY A 163 18.26 14.94 1.07
N MET A 164 17.13 14.34 0.70
CA MET A 164 15.96 15.02 0.15
C MET A 164 15.04 15.57 1.25
N GLU A 165 14.53 16.79 1.09
CA GLU A 165 13.48 17.37 1.95
C GLU A 165 12.19 16.55 1.82
N MET A 166 11.63 16.13 2.96
CA MET A 166 10.37 15.41 3.03
C MET A 166 9.17 16.35 2.85
N HIS A 167 8.64 16.43 1.63
CA HIS A 167 7.68 17.47 1.27
C HIS A 167 6.23 17.11 1.57
N THR A 168 5.70 16.04 0.94
CA THR A 168 4.29 15.65 1.12
C THR A 168 4.16 14.15 1.34
N PHE A 169 3.43 13.78 2.38
CA PHE A 169 2.91 12.44 2.57
C PHE A 169 1.40 12.46 2.34
N MET A 170 0.92 11.70 1.35
CA MET A 170 -0.48 11.65 0.99
C MET A 170 -0.97 10.22 0.89
N THR A 171 -2.15 9.97 1.43
CA THR A 171 -2.84 8.69 1.28
C THR A 171 -4.24 8.87 0.71
N THR A 172 -4.69 7.91 -0.07
CA THR A 172 -6.04 7.86 -0.63
C THR A 172 -6.66 6.50 -0.29
N ALA A 173 -7.80 6.50 0.38
CA ALA A 173 -8.54 5.30 0.79
C ALA A 173 -7.63 4.26 1.50
N THR A 174 -6.70 4.70 2.35
CA THR A 174 -5.79 3.82 3.08
C THR A 174 -6.41 3.40 4.40
N PRO A 175 -6.47 2.09 4.72
CA PRO A 175 -7.06 1.61 5.96
C PRO A 175 -6.11 1.78 7.16
N HIS A 176 -5.90 3.01 7.61
CA HIS A 176 -4.92 3.36 8.65
C HIS A 176 -5.18 2.71 10.00
N LEU A 177 -6.46 2.39 10.31
CA LEU A 177 -6.89 1.73 11.54
C LEU A 177 -7.22 0.24 11.30
N GLY A 178 -6.82 -0.31 10.15
CA GLY A 178 -7.19 -1.66 9.75
C GLY A 178 -8.63 -1.75 9.22
N VAL A 179 -9.07 -2.99 8.99
CA VAL A 179 -10.42 -3.31 8.50
C VAL A 179 -11.15 -4.30 9.41
N GLY A 180 -10.52 -4.76 10.49
CA GLY A 180 -11.07 -5.79 11.40
C GLY A 180 -12.39 -5.37 12.06
N GLU A 181 -12.50 -4.09 12.45
CA GLU A 181 -13.69 -3.49 13.08
C GLU A 181 -14.48 -2.60 12.11
N TYR A 182 -14.04 -2.47 10.84
CA TYR A 182 -14.60 -1.56 9.86
C TYR A 182 -14.88 -2.26 8.53
N GLY A 183 -15.97 -1.89 7.88
CA GLY A 183 -16.33 -2.41 6.57
C GLY A 183 -16.94 -3.81 6.57
N TYR A 184 -16.75 -4.58 5.50
CA TYR A 184 -17.36 -5.92 5.35
C TYR A 184 -16.88 -6.96 6.34
N PHE A 185 -15.67 -6.83 6.88
CA PHE A 185 -15.15 -7.74 7.89
C PHE A 185 -15.96 -7.70 9.19
N GLU A 186 -16.61 -6.58 9.51
CA GLU A 186 -17.52 -6.49 10.68
C GLU A 186 -18.71 -7.46 10.56
N LEU A 187 -19.16 -7.76 9.33
CA LEU A 187 -20.27 -8.66 9.05
C LEU A 187 -19.90 -10.15 9.11
N VAL A 188 -18.59 -10.46 9.11
CA VAL A 188 -18.10 -11.85 9.16
C VAL A 188 -17.99 -12.28 10.63
N PRO A 189 -18.65 -13.38 11.08
CA PRO A 189 -18.50 -13.89 12.44
C PRO A 189 -17.03 -14.11 12.84
N GLY A 190 -16.67 -13.76 14.08
CA GLY A 190 -15.29 -13.77 14.58
C GLY A 190 -14.48 -15.03 14.25
N PRO A 191 -14.99 -16.27 14.48
CA PRO A 191 -14.29 -17.49 14.14
C PRO A 191 -14.02 -17.65 12.63
N LEU A 192 -14.94 -17.16 11.80
CA LEU A 192 -14.83 -17.22 10.34
C LEU A 192 -13.85 -16.18 9.81
N ARG A 193 -13.74 -15.01 10.47
CA ARG A 193 -12.76 -13.97 10.16
C ARG A 193 -11.33 -14.49 10.32
N LYS A 194 -11.05 -15.18 11.44
CA LYS A 194 -9.72 -15.75 11.70
C LYS A 194 -9.34 -16.79 10.64
N TRP A 195 -10.28 -17.70 10.31
CA TRP A 195 -10.06 -18.71 9.28
C TRP A 195 -9.90 -18.11 7.88
N ALA A 196 -10.66 -17.09 7.52
CA ALA A 196 -10.50 -16.38 6.25
C ALA A 196 -9.13 -15.67 6.16
N GLY A 197 -8.65 -15.08 7.28
CA GLY A 197 -7.33 -14.44 7.33
C GLY A 197 -6.17 -15.40 7.09
N GLU A 198 -6.25 -16.63 7.60
CA GLU A 198 -5.20 -17.65 7.43
C GLU A 198 -4.99 -18.09 5.97
N GLY A 199 -6.04 -18.05 5.14
CA GLY A 199 -5.99 -18.46 3.72
C GLY A 199 -5.70 -17.33 2.73
N LEU A 200 -5.75 -16.06 3.14
CA LEU A 200 -5.74 -14.89 2.23
C LEU A 200 -4.41 -14.11 2.19
N GLY A 201 -3.38 -14.59 2.86
CA GLY A 201 -2.06 -13.96 2.88
C GLY A 201 -1.84 -12.99 4.06
N GLN A 202 -0.58 -12.66 4.31
CA GLN A 202 -0.15 -11.86 5.46
C GLN A 202 -0.78 -10.46 5.47
N SER A 203 -0.92 -9.82 4.31
CA SER A 203 -1.53 -8.49 4.21
C SER A 203 -2.94 -8.41 4.78
N ILE A 204 -3.73 -9.48 4.65
CA ILE A 204 -5.08 -9.53 5.21
C ILE A 204 -5.03 -9.70 6.73
N LYS A 205 -4.06 -10.47 7.26
CA LYS A 205 -3.85 -10.60 8.70
C LYS A 205 -3.47 -9.26 9.31
N ASP A 206 -2.52 -8.56 8.72
CA ASP A 206 -2.09 -7.22 9.15
C ASP A 206 -3.27 -6.24 9.18
N LEU A 207 -4.08 -6.22 8.11
CA LEU A 207 -5.25 -5.35 8.01
C LEU A 207 -6.37 -5.70 8.99
N ALA A 208 -6.54 -6.98 9.30
CA ALA A 208 -7.56 -7.46 10.22
C ALA A 208 -7.11 -7.41 11.69
N LEU A 209 -5.86 -7.01 11.96
CA LEU A 209 -5.23 -7.03 13.28
C LEU A 209 -5.13 -8.46 13.87
N PHE A 210 -4.94 -9.47 13.00
CA PHE A 210 -4.79 -10.89 13.35
C PHE A 210 -3.32 -11.35 13.27
N ASP A 211 -2.41 -10.44 13.21
CA ASP A 211 -0.97 -10.66 13.15
C ASP A 211 -0.34 -10.99 14.51
N VAL A 212 -1.13 -10.90 15.60
CA VAL A 212 -0.75 -11.33 16.96
C VAL A 212 -1.62 -12.50 17.38
N GLU A 213 -0.99 -13.58 17.88
CA GLU A 213 -1.74 -14.72 18.45
C GLU A 213 -2.23 -14.40 19.87
N GLU A 214 -3.52 -14.63 20.14
CA GLU A 214 -4.16 -14.43 21.47
C GLU A 214 -3.52 -15.25 22.59
N THR A 215 -2.58 -16.15 22.29
CA THR A 215 -1.98 -17.10 23.23
C THR A 215 -0.61 -16.68 23.75
N THR A 216 0.00 -15.65 23.20
CA THR A 216 1.29 -15.13 23.69
C THR A 216 1.04 -14.20 24.86
N LEU A 217 1.57 -14.58 26.05
CA LEU A 217 1.53 -13.76 27.27
C LEU A 217 2.47 -12.53 27.20
N ASP A 218 3.15 -12.35 26.08
CA ASP A 218 3.98 -11.20 25.80
C ASP A 218 3.13 -10.14 25.08
N ASP A 219 3.26 -8.88 25.53
CA ASP A 219 2.52 -7.69 25.06
C ASP A 219 2.84 -7.32 23.60
N GLU A 220 2.78 -8.26 22.67
CA GLU A 220 2.96 -7.98 21.24
C GLU A 220 1.73 -7.24 20.68
N MET A 221 1.96 -6.00 20.30
CA MET A 221 0.91 -5.20 19.62
C MET A 221 0.83 -5.56 18.14
N PRO A 222 -0.39 -5.56 17.55
CA PRO A 222 -0.54 -5.66 16.10
C PRO A 222 0.30 -4.60 15.37
N LEU A 223 0.84 -4.95 14.21
CA LEU A 223 1.73 -4.06 13.44
C LEU A 223 1.12 -2.66 13.22
N LEU A 224 -0.17 -2.57 12.88
CA LEU A 224 -0.82 -1.27 12.70
C LEU A 224 -0.86 -0.42 13.97
N ALA A 225 -0.94 -1.05 15.15
CA ALA A 225 -0.83 -0.37 16.43
C ALA A 225 0.63 0.07 16.69
N GLN A 226 1.62 -0.78 16.42
CA GLN A 226 3.04 -0.42 16.49
C GLN A 226 3.35 0.79 15.59
N MET A 227 2.74 0.88 14.41
CA MET A 227 2.91 2.02 13.49
C MET A 227 2.34 3.35 14.03
N THR A 228 1.73 3.37 15.21
CA THR A 228 1.24 4.60 15.87
C THR A 228 2.20 5.18 16.90
N ILE A 229 3.31 4.53 17.15
CA ILE A 229 4.34 4.96 18.11
C ILE A 229 5.72 4.95 17.47
N ASN A 230 6.72 5.49 18.18
CA ASN A 230 8.12 5.25 17.83
C ASN A 230 8.62 4.11 18.72
N ASP A 231 9.34 3.18 18.12
CA ASP A 231 10.01 2.08 18.80
C ASP A 231 11.53 2.33 18.74
N GLU A 232 12.07 2.87 19.83
CA GLU A 232 13.47 3.23 19.91
C GLU A 232 14.38 1.99 20.06
N GLU A 233 13.87 0.90 20.59
CA GLU A 233 14.62 -0.34 20.77
C GLU A 233 14.92 -1.02 19.43
N ASN A 234 13.97 -0.96 18.49
CA ASN A 234 14.09 -1.53 17.16
C ASN A 234 14.45 -0.51 16.08
N ASP A 235 14.75 0.74 16.45
CA ASP A 235 15.10 1.85 15.54
C ASP A 235 13.98 2.15 14.52
N MET A 236 12.71 2.04 14.96
CA MET A 236 11.51 2.22 14.12
C MET A 236 10.77 3.50 14.50
N TYR A 237 11.00 4.58 13.76
CA TYR A 237 10.48 5.91 14.06
C TYR A 237 9.28 6.29 13.19
N PHE A 238 8.14 5.57 13.35
CA PHE A 238 6.95 5.75 12.53
C PHE A 238 6.38 7.18 12.58
N ILE A 239 6.17 7.69 13.79
CA ILE A 239 5.54 9.00 13.98
C ILE A 239 6.53 10.13 13.71
N GLU A 240 7.80 9.95 14.10
CA GLU A 240 8.83 10.95 13.84
C GLU A 240 9.05 11.13 12.34
N ALA A 241 9.18 10.04 11.59
CA ALA A 241 9.32 10.06 10.13
C ALA A 241 8.13 10.74 9.44
N LEU A 242 6.89 10.40 9.85
CA LEU A 242 5.70 11.07 9.32
C LEU A 242 5.67 12.56 9.66
N SER A 243 6.11 12.95 10.88
CA SER A 243 6.11 14.33 11.33
C SER A 243 7.11 15.21 10.58
N ALA A 244 8.16 14.61 10.02
CA ALA A 244 9.17 15.30 9.22
C ALA A 244 8.64 15.83 7.88
N PHE A 245 7.55 15.27 7.36
CA PHE A 245 6.92 15.81 6.16
C PHE A 245 6.30 17.17 6.41
N ARG A 246 6.56 18.10 5.50
CA ARG A 246 5.98 19.45 5.52
C ARG A 246 4.45 19.41 5.44
N ARG A 247 3.88 18.47 4.67
CA ARG A 247 2.43 18.28 4.49
C ARG A 247 2.06 16.81 4.66
N ARG A 248 0.95 16.56 5.34
CA ARG A 248 0.34 15.24 5.51
C ARG A 248 -1.13 15.35 5.18
N CYS A 249 -1.60 14.52 4.26
CA CYS A 249 -2.99 14.51 3.78
C CYS A 249 -3.52 13.08 3.74
N ALA A 250 -4.69 12.85 4.32
CA ALA A 250 -5.43 11.60 4.16
C ALA A 250 -6.75 11.91 3.45
N PHE A 251 -6.96 11.27 2.30
CA PHE A 251 -8.20 11.34 1.54
C PHE A 251 -8.99 10.06 1.74
N ALA A 252 -10.23 10.20 2.16
CA ALA A 252 -11.16 9.10 2.39
C ALA A 252 -12.40 9.26 1.51
N ASN A 253 -12.92 8.15 0.99
CA ASN A 253 -14.19 8.15 0.30
C ASN A 253 -15.32 8.32 1.33
N ALA A 254 -16.16 9.33 1.16
CA ALA A 254 -17.28 9.60 2.06
C ALA A 254 -18.39 8.53 1.94
N ALA A 255 -18.52 7.90 0.77
CA ALA A 255 -19.53 6.89 0.47
C ALA A 255 -19.03 5.90 -0.59
N ASN A 256 -19.70 4.75 -0.69
CA ASN A 256 -19.52 3.73 -1.72
C ASN A 256 -18.12 3.04 -1.75
N ASP A 257 -17.32 3.19 -0.72
CA ASP A 257 -16.13 2.37 -0.53
C ASP A 257 -16.48 1.18 0.38
N PHE A 258 -16.57 0.01 -0.23
CA PHE A 258 -16.97 -1.20 0.48
C PHE A 258 -15.79 -1.94 1.14
N LEU A 259 -14.55 -1.62 0.77
CA LEU A 259 -13.37 -2.27 1.29
C LEU A 259 -12.73 -1.46 2.41
N VAL A 260 -12.66 -0.14 2.23
CA VAL A 260 -12.03 0.77 3.19
C VAL A 260 -13.04 1.81 3.60
N SER A 261 -13.58 1.68 4.82
CA SER A 261 -14.56 2.62 5.31
C SER A 261 -13.96 4.01 5.54
N TYR A 262 -14.83 5.01 5.57
CA TYR A 262 -14.44 6.41 5.80
C TYR A 262 -13.65 6.57 7.11
N GLU A 263 -14.07 5.89 8.18
CA GLU A 263 -13.50 6.00 9.51
C GLU A 263 -12.02 5.60 9.51
N THR A 264 -11.70 4.43 8.96
CA THR A 264 -10.31 3.96 8.92
C THR A 264 -9.43 4.78 7.97
N ALA A 265 -9.98 5.24 6.84
CA ALA A 265 -9.22 6.05 5.88
C ALA A 265 -9.01 7.49 6.33
N SER A 266 -9.96 8.07 7.07
CA SER A 266 -9.89 9.45 7.58
C SER A 266 -9.25 9.57 8.97
N LEU A 267 -8.89 8.44 9.61
CA LEU A 267 -8.41 8.37 11.00
C LEU A 267 -9.42 8.94 12.02
N ARG A 268 -10.72 8.70 11.80
CA ARG A 268 -11.80 9.17 12.67
C ARG A 268 -12.59 7.98 13.21
N HIS A 269 -12.86 7.97 14.50
CA HIS A 269 -13.75 6.98 15.13
C HIS A 269 -15.25 7.29 14.96
N GLU A 270 -15.61 8.51 14.57
CA GLU A 270 -17.00 8.91 14.40
C GLU A 270 -17.52 8.52 13.03
N LYS A 271 -18.58 7.74 12.98
CA LYS A 271 -19.32 7.44 11.74
C LYS A 271 -19.90 8.75 11.16
N LEU A 272 -19.74 8.93 9.85
CA LEU A 272 -20.40 10.03 9.15
C LEU A 272 -21.92 9.93 9.40
N SER A 273 -22.53 11.00 9.88
CA SER A 273 -23.97 11.03 9.94
C SER A 273 -24.53 11.13 8.51
N ARG A 274 -25.63 10.41 8.20
CA ARG A 274 -26.31 10.46 6.89
C ARG A 274 -26.70 11.88 6.41
N LYS A 275 -26.52 12.90 7.23
CA LYS A 275 -26.76 14.32 6.89
C LYS A 275 -25.53 15.01 6.30
N GLN A 276 -24.37 14.33 6.27
CA GLN A 276 -23.11 14.85 5.72
C GLN A 276 -22.70 14.16 4.42
N GLU A 277 -23.49 13.15 4.01
CA GLU A 277 -23.47 12.54 2.70
C GLU A 277 -24.35 13.40 1.74
#